data_2019c42e285ebcc2655d8cabe037984b
#
_entry.id   2019c42e285ebcc2655d8cabe037984b
#
_cell.length_a   1.000
_cell.length_b   1.000
_cell.length_c   1.000
_cell.angle_alpha   90.00
_cell.angle_beta   90.00
_cell.angle_gamma   90.00
#
_symmetry.space_group_name_H-M   'P 1'
#
loop_
_entity.id
_entity.type
_entity.pdbx_description
1 polymer ?
#
loop_
_entity_poly.entity_id
_entity_poly.type
_entity_poly.pdbx_seq_one_letter_code
_entity_poly.pdbx_strand_id
1 'polypeptide(L)'
;MILPAWGYHLLSQFKLVGYYFLALGAGQLLALRLSRYLLNRLSVQSILILSSLGAGAGLILLGLYPPPSLMWWRMGGLVIVGASAGLLTTTVFHAITPVYCQDPAGTLNLSGMLYGAGSLACSLLVAATYYVYTPGNILFWIALIALLSGVYFRRGKFPKTPAVQNLRAEERRSLKSVARDFQSPGAVLFGLLLFFQFGNEGALAGWLPLLLVQRLGVSPSTALWILAEYWFFLVVGRGVAQALLPRVSHRRLLLVSLLSATVGCLILATTVNVFGAVMAVFFVGSGFAMIYPLVTEKIGKRFHYYHPGFYNGIFSFANAGAVLAPFSVGYLTDWLGISAVMLLPLLGTLTVFVLLAMISLESRLTSAK
;
A
#
# COMPACT_ATOMS: atom_id res chain seq x y z
N MET A 1 -12.11 -2.28 0.68
CA MET A 1 -12.94 -2.82 1.74
C MET A 1 -14.43 -2.48 1.57
N ILE A 2 -14.83 -1.25 1.30
CA ILE A 2 -16.25 -0.86 1.16
C ILE A 2 -16.89 -1.29 -0.16
N LEU A 3 -16.11 -1.61 -1.19
CA LEU A 3 -16.61 -1.97 -2.51
C LEU A 3 -17.66 -3.11 -2.48
N PRO A 4 -17.46 -4.22 -1.76
CA PRO A 4 -18.50 -5.26 -1.67
C PRO A 4 -19.82 -4.77 -1.07
N ALA A 5 -19.73 -3.79 -0.16
CA ALA A 5 -20.89 -3.20 0.49
C ALA A 5 -21.68 -2.24 -0.42
N TRP A 6 -21.06 -1.68 -1.46
CA TRP A 6 -21.75 -0.88 -2.48
C TRP A 6 -22.51 -1.74 -3.52
N GLY A 7 -22.34 -3.07 -3.49
CA GLY A 7 -23.22 -4.06 -4.07
C GLY A 7 -23.35 -4.03 -5.59
N TYR A 8 -24.56 -4.21 -6.07
CA TYR A 8 -24.92 -4.45 -7.47
C TYR A 8 -24.31 -3.51 -8.51
N HIS A 9 -24.10 -2.24 -8.18
CA HIS A 9 -23.59 -1.24 -9.13
C HIS A 9 -22.13 -1.47 -9.55
N LEU A 10 -21.38 -2.27 -8.80
CA LEU A 10 -19.97 -2.53 -9.08
C LEU A 10 -19.75 -3.92 -9.74
N LEU A 11 -20.75 -4.80 -9.67
CA LEU A 11 -20.65 -6.17 -10.17
C LEU A 11 -20.51 -6.25 -11.71
N SER A 12 -20.88 -5.19 -12.42
CA SER A 12 -20.80 -5.10 -13.90
C SER A 12 -19.99 -3.91 -14.40
N GLN A 13 -19.52 -3.04 -13.52
CA GLN A 13 -18.85 -1.79 -13.90
C GLN A 13 -17.38 -1.78 -13.42
N PHE A 14 -16.59 -2.74 -13.89
CA PHE A 14 -15.21 -2.91 -13.47
C PHE A 14 -14.33 -1.70 -13.74
N LYS A 15 -14.53 -1.02 -14.88
CA LYS A 15 -13.83 0.24 -15.18
C LYS A 15 -14.09 1.30 -14.13
N LEU A 16 -15.33 1.42 -13.64
CA LEU A 16 -15.69 2.36 -12.59
C LEU A 16 -14.93 2.08 -11.30
N VAL A 17 -14.80 0.80 -10.92
CA VAL A 17 -13.97 0.38 -9.78
C VAL A 17 -12.52 0.80 -9.98
N GLY A 18 -11.97 0.59 -11.17
CA GLY A 18 -10.63 1.08 -11.54
C GLY A 18 -10.49 2.59 -11.34
N TYR A 19 -11.46 3.39 -11.81
CA TYR A 19 -11.45 4.84 -11.61
C TYR A 19 -11.52 5.25 -10.13
N TYR A 20 -12.15 4.48 -9.26
CA TYR A 20 -12.13 4.75 -7.81
C TYR A 20 -10.70 4.63 -7.25
N PHE A 21 -9.94 3.63 -7.67
CA PHE A 21 -8.52 3.53 -7.29
C PHE A 21 -7.69 4.67 -7.86
N LEU A 22 -7.97 5.10 -9.10
CA LEU A 22 -7.29 6.23 -9.71
C LEU A 22 -7.60 7.53 -8.97
N ALA A 23 -8.85 7.78 -8.57
CA ALA A 23 -9.26 8.96 -7.80
C ALA A 23 -8.55 9.00 -6.43
N LEU A 24 -8.51 7.87 -5.73
CA LEU A 24 -7.77 7.74 -4.47
C LEU A 24 -6.28 8.04 -4.67
N GLY A 25 -5.67 7.47 -5.71
CA GLY A 25 -4.26 7.68 -6.06
C GLY A 25 -3.96 9.11 -6.49
N ALA A 26 -4.84 9.75 -7.26
CA ALA A 26 -4.71 11.15 -7.63
C ALA A 26 -4.67 12.06 -6.38
N GLY A 27 -5.51 11.77 -5.38
CA GLY A 27 -5.46 12.42 -4.08
C GLY A 27 -4.10 12.25 -3.39
N GLN A 28 -3.56 11.03 -3.38
CA GLN A 28 -2.23 10.76 -2.80
C GLN A 28 -1.11 11.53 -3.53
N LEU A 29 -1.14 11.60 -4.85
CA LEU A 29 -0.18 12.37 -5.65
C LEU A 29 -0.28 13.88 -5.39
N LEU A 30 -1.49 14.41 -5.25
CA LEU A 30 -1.70 15.80 -4.83
C LEU A 30 -1.09 16.08 -3.46
N ALA A 31 -1.23 15.13 -2.53
CA ALA A 31 -0.66 15.23 -1.19
C ALA A 31 0.88 15.34 -1.20
N LEU A 32 1.58 14.67 -2.10
CA LEU A 32 3.04 14.75 -2.21
C LEU A 32 3.51 16.17 -2.55
N ARG A 33 2.77 16.89 -3.38
CA ARG A 33 3.07 18.30 -3.70
C ARG A 33 2.64 19.23 -2.57
N LEU A 34 1.47 19.01 -2.02
CA LEU A 34 0.88 19.82 -0.96
C LEU A 34 1.67 19.69 0.35
N SER A 35 2.17 18.50 0.67
CA SER A 35 2.94 18.24 1.88
C SER A 35 4.19 19.11 1.99
N ARG A 36 4.94 19.29 0.87
CA ARG A 36 6.13 20.17 0.84
C ARG A 36 5.78 21.62 1.17
N TYR A 37 4.69 22.11 0.62
CA TYR A 37 4.22 23.47 0.89
C TYR A 37 3.74 23.63 2.34
N LEU A 38 2.96 22.68 2.84
CA LEU A 38 2.41 22.70 4.18
C LEU A 38 3.49 22.55 5.27
N LEU A 39 4.44 21.63 5.10
CA LEU A 39 5.56 21.43 6.03
C LEU A 39 6.46 22.67 6.18
N ASN A 40 6.45 23.56 5.17
CA ASN A 40 7.19 24.81 5.24
C ASN A 40 6.44 25.89 6.04
N ARG A 41 5.12 25.79 6.16
CA ARG A 41 4.26 26.84 6.77
C ARG A 41 3.61 26.41 8.09
N LEU A 42 3.32 25.12 8.23
CA LEU A 42 2.58 24.58 9.36
C LEU A 42 3.47 23.62 10.19
N SER A 43 3.10 23.44 11.44
CA SER A 43 3.71 22.43 12.30
C SER A 43 3.29 21.02 11.85
N VAL A 44 4.14 20.02 12.13
CA VAL A 44 3.83 18.59 11.94
C VAL A 44 2.48 18.25 12.58
N GLN A 45 2.26 18.72 13.80
CA GLN A 45 1.00 18.52 14.53
C GLN A 45 -0.21 19.04 13.77
N SER A 46 -0.13 20.27 13.25
CA SER A 46 -1.24 20.91 12.51
C SER A 46 -1.56 20.13 11.23
N ILE A 47 -0.55 19.61 10.53
CA ILE A 47 -0.76 18.82 9.31
C ILE A 47 -1.38 17.46 9.63
N LEU A 48 -0.97 16.80 10.72
CA LEU A 48 -1.58 15.54 11.18
C LEU A 48 -3.07 15.74 11.52
N ILE A 49 -3.41 16.83 12.21
CA ILE A 49 -4.79 17.18 12.51
C ILE A 49 -5.59 17.43 11.22
N LEU A 50 -5.05 18.25 10.32
CA LEU A 50 -5.70 18.57 9.03
C LEU A 50 -5.94 17.31 8.20
N SER A 51 -4.96 16.41 8.14
CA SER A 51 -5.08 15.14 7.43
C SER A 51 -6.16 14.25 8.03
N SER A 52 -6.22 14.17 9.36
CA SER A 52 -7.24 13.37 10.05
C SER A 52 -8.65 13.95 9.84
N LEU A 53 -8.80 15.26 9.89
CA LEU A 53 -10.09 15.95 9.61
C LEU A 53 -10.50 15.76 8.14
N GLY A 54 -9.56 15.90 7.22
CA GLY A 54 -9.81 15.67 5.80
C GLY A 54 -10.22 14.22 5.50
N ALA A 55 -9.55 13.23 6.12
CA ALA A 55 -9.94 11.84 5.99
C ALA A 55 -11.37 11.58 6.53
N GLY A 56 -11.68 12.12 7.70
CA GLY A 56 -13.02 12.05 8.27
C GLY A 56 -14.08 12.71 7.38
N ALA A 57 -13.82 13.90 6.87
CA ALA A 57 -14.72 14.60 5.96
C ALA A 57 -14.95 13.83 4.65
N GLY A 58 -13.89 13.29 4.06
CA GLY A 58 -14.00 12.47 2.85
C GLY A 58 -14.80 11.18 3.06
N LEU A 59 -14.61 10.51 4.21
CA LEU A 59 -15.39 9.32 4.57
C LEU A 59 -16.86 9.65 4.84
N ILE A 60 -17.15 10.78 5.49
CA ILE A 60 -18.53 11.27 5.69
C ILE A 60 -19.19 11.54 4.33
N LEU A 61 -18.48 12.20 3.42
CA LEU A 61 -18.99 12.46 2.07
C LEU A 61 -19.32 11.17 1.33
N LEU A 62 -18.45 10.15 1.42
CA LEU A 62 -18.70 8.82 0.84
C LEU A 62 -19.89 8.10 1.49
N GLY A 63 -20.10 8.29 2.78
CA GLY A 63 -21.24 7.74 3.52
C GLY A 63 -22.57 8.39 3.19
N LEU A 64 -22.56 9.70 2.89
CA LEU A 64 -23.76 10.46 2.51
C LEU A 64 -24.21 10.19 1.06
N TYR A 65 -23.28 9.85 0.17
CA TYR A 65 -23.52 9.65 -1.25
C TYR A 65 -23.14 8.24 -1.74
N PRO A 66 -23.73 7.17 -1.15
CA PRO A 66 -23.52 5.83 -1.65
C PRO A 66 -24.19 5.66 -3.04
N PRO A 67 -23.88 4.59 -3.81
CA PRO A 67 -24.66 4.26 -4.99
C PRO A 67 -26.17 4.14 -4.66
N PRO A 68 -27.08 4.61 -5.52
CA PRO A 68 -26.92 5.05 -6.91
C PRO A 68 -26.64 6.55 -7.13
N SER A 69 -26.23 7.31 -6.12
CA SER A 69 -25.91 8.73 -6.28
C SER A 69 -24.90 8.99 -7.41
N LEU A 70 -24.77 10.25 -7.85
CA LEU A 70 -23.82 10.64 -8.89
C LEU A 70 -22.39 10.24 -8.53
N MET A 71 -21.69 9.60 -9.45
CA MET A 71 -20.36 9.06 -9.23
C MET A 71 -19.32 10.14 -8.86
N TRP A 72 -19.54 11.39 -9.27
CA TRP A 72 -18.62 12.51 -9.00
C TRP A 72 -18.46 12.82 -7.51
N TRP A 73 -19.51 12.64 -6.69
CA TRP A 73 -19.42 12.79 -5.24
C TRP A 73 -18.50 11.73 -4.64
N ARG A 74 -18.60 10.50 -5.13
CA ARG A 74 -17.71 9.40 -4.68
C ARG A 74 -16.27 9.64 -5.12
N MET A 75 -16.06 10.07 -6.36
CA MET A 75 -14.72 10.44 -6.85
C MET A 75 -14.11 11.56 -6.00
N GLY A 76 -14.87 12.63 -5.74
CA GLY A 76 -14.44 13.75 -4.87
C GLY A 76 -14.08 13.28 -3.47
N GLY A 77 -14.94 12.46 -2.85
CA GLY A 77 -14.68 11.86 -1.54
C GLY A 77 -13.40 11.01 -1.52
N LEU A 78 -13.17 10.19 -2.55
CA LEU A 78 -11.97 9.36 -2.67
C LEU A 78 -10.71 10.19 -2.88
N VAL A 79 -10.78 11.29 -3.66
CA VAL A 79 -9.64 12.23 -3.81
C VAL A 79 -9.30 12.87 -2.46
N ILE A 80 -10.31 13.29 -1.68
CA ILE A 80 -10.10 13.88 -0.34
C ILE A 80 -9.47 12.85 0.60
N VAL A 81 -10.00 11.62 0.65
CA VAL A 81 -9.44 10.53 1.47
C VAL A 81 -8.01 10.21 1.04
N GLY A 82 -7.76 10.10 -0.27
CA GLY A 82 -6.42 9.86 -0.81
C GLY A 82 -5.43 10.97 -0.46
N ALA A 83 -5.83 12.23 -0.62
CA ALA A 83 -5.00 13.37 -0.26
C ALA A 83 -4.69 13.40 1.24
N SER A 84 -5.69 13.12 2.07
CA SER A 84 -5.53 13.05 3.52
C SER A 84 -4.60 11.90 3.94
N ALA A 85 -4.76 10.72 3.36
CA ALA A 85 -3.88 9.57 3.60
C ALA A 85 -2.43 9.85 3.16
N GLY A 86 -2.24 10.47 1.99
CA GLY A 86 -0.92 10.88 1.50
C GLY A 86 -0.25 11.92 2.39
N LEU A 87 -0.99 12.94 2.84
CA LEU A 87 -0.49 13.95 3.79
C LEU A 87 -0.12 13.32 5.13
N LEU A 88 -0.99 12.44 5.66
CA LEU A 88 -0.75 11.74 6.92
C LEU A 88 0.53 10.92 6.83
N THR A 89 0.66 10.07 5.80
CA THR A 89 1.84 9.23 5.58
C THR A 89 3.11 10.05 5.47
N THR A 90 3.12 11.10 4.64
CA THR A 90 4.30 11.95 4.45
C THR A 90 4.69 12.68 5.74
N THR A 91 3.71 13.14 6.51
CA THR A 91 3.93 13.88 7.75
C THR A 91 4.41 12.96 8.88
N VAL A 92 3.85 11.75 8.99
CA VAL A 92 4.34 10.74 9.94
C VAL A 92 5.77 10.35 9.60
N PHE A 93 6.09 10.10 8.31
CA PHE A 93 7.45 9.81 7.88
C PHE A 93 8.43 10.93 8.26
N HIS A 94 8.00 12.18 8.09
CA HIS A 94 8.78 13.33 8.51
C HIS A 94 9.01 13.38 10.03
N ALA A 95 7.98 13.05 10.81
CA ALA A 95 8.06 13.02 12.28
C ALA A 95 8.99 11.92 12.81
N ILE A 96 9.05 10.75 12.15
CA ILE A 96 9.88 9.61 12.55
C ILE A 96 11.29 9.63 11.94
N THR A 97 11.62 10.62 11.11
CA THR A 97 12.92 10.73 10.44
C THR A 97 14.12 10.52 11.36
N PRO A 98 14.17 11.04 12.61
CA PRO A 98 15.32 10.81 13.50
C PRO A 98 15.54 9.33 13.84
N VAL A 99 14.45 8.56 14.03
CA VAL A 99 14.52 7.11 14.30
C VAL A 99 14.85 6.36 13.01
N TYR A 100 14.28 6.79 11.90
CA TYR A 100 14.55 6.24 10.57
C TYR A 100 16.03 6.34 10.19
N CYS A 101 16.70 7.45 10.49
CA CYS A 101 18.13 7.60 10.21
C CYS A 101 19.01 6.64 11.03
N GLN A 102 18.55 6.16 12.19
CA GLN A 102 19.29 5.21 13.03
C GLN A 102 19.10 3.76 12.54
N ASP A 103 17.86 3.37 12.23
CA ASP A 103 17.50 2.04 11.70
C ASP A 103 16.41 2.15 10.64
N PRO A 104 16.78 2.40 9.38
CA PRO A 104 15.82 2.53 8.30
C PRO A 104 15.01 1.27 8.02
N ALA A 105 15.67 0.10 8.05
CA ALA A 105 15.02 -1.17 7.73
C ALA A 105 13.99 -1.55 8.79
N GLY A 106 14.35 -1.46 10.07
CA GLY A 106 13.44 -1.72 11.18
C GLY A 106 12.28 -0.74 11.23
N THR A 107 12.54 0.56 11.01
CA THR A 107 11.50 1.59 10.99
C THR A 107 10.49 1.37 9.85
N LEU A 108 10.95 1.04 8.64
CA LEU A 108 10.09 0.74 7.51
C LEU A 108 9.28 -0.54 7.72
N ASN A 109 9.91 -1.58 8.29
CA ASN A 109 9.20 -2.82 8.60
C ASN A 109 8.11 -2.58 9.65
N LEU A 110 8.41 -1.88 10.74
CA LEU A 110 7.45 -1.52 11.77
C LEU A 110 6.29 -0.67 11.21
N SER A 111 6.61 0.34 10.40
CA SER A 111 5.59 1.16 9.73
C SER A 111 4.67 0.31 8.85
N GLY A 112 5.24 -0.64 8.12
CA GLY A 112 4.47 -1.57 7.30
C GLY A 112 3.61 -2.56 8.13
N MET A 113 4.09 -3.00 9.29
CA MET A 113 3.30 -3.83 10.23
C MET A 113 2.13 -3.03 10.80
N LEU A 114 2.35 -1.79 11.23
CA LEU A 114 1.28 -0.92 11.75
C LEU A 114 0.23 -0.60 10.66
N TYR A 115 0.67 -0.35 9.43
CA TYR A 115 -0.24 -0.19 8.29
C TYR A 115 -1.08 -1.45 8.05
N GLY A 116 -0.46 -2.62 8.05
CA GLY A 116 -1.14 -3.91 7.92
C GLY A 116 -2.11 -4.18 9.07
N ALA A 117 -1.72 -3.88 10.31
CA ALA A 117 -2.58 -4.00 11.48
C ALA A 117 -3.81 -3.07 11.41
N GLY A 118 -3.64 -1.83 10.96
CA GLY A 118 -4.75 -0.91 10.70
C GLY A 118 -5.69 -1.42 9.60
N SER A 119 -5.12 -1.97 8.52
CA SER A 119 -5.90 -2.58 7.43
C SER A 119 -6.66 -3.83 7.88
N LEU A 120 -6.03 -4.67 8.71
CA LEU A 120 -6.66 -5.82 9.36
C LEU A 120 -7.84 -5.37 10.23
N ALA A 121 -7.60 -4.43 11.15
CA ALA A 121 -8.64 -3.92 12.05
C ALA A 121 -9.83 -3.32 11.28
N CYS A 122 -9.55 -2.56 10.21
CA CYS A 122 -10.59 -2.01 9.35
C CYS A 122 -11.36 -3.11 8.59
N SER A 123 -10.67 -4.14 8.09
CA SER A 123 -11.33 -5.27 7.40
C SER A 123 -12.23 -6.06 8.34
N LEU A 124 -11.75 -6.32 9.57
CA LEU A 124 -12.51 -6.98 10.62
C LEU A 124 -13.75 -6.16 11.04
N LEU A 125 -13.57 -4.85 11.22
CA LEU A 125 -14.68 -3.96 11.55
C LEU A 125 -15.77 -4.02 10.47
N VAL A 126 -15.40 -3.87 9.20
CA VAL A 126 -16.36 -3.89 8.10
C VAL A 126 -17.00 -5.28 7.95
N ALA A 127 -16.23 -6.37 8.07
CA ALA A 127 -16.75 -7.73 8.00
C ALA A 127 -17.76 -8.04 9.10
N ALA A 128 -17.44 -7.68 10.34
CA ALA A 128 -18.28 -7.94 11.51
C ALA A 128 -19.57 -7.09 11.53
N THR A 129 -19.51 -5.90 10.96
CA THR A 129 -20.63 -4.94 10.98
C THR A 129 -21.48 -4.96 9.69
N TYR A 130 -21.08 -5.74 8.70
CA TYR A 130 -21.63 -5.75 7.36
C TYR A 130 -23.17 -5.95 7.31
N TYR A 131 -23.68 -6.87 8.12
CA TYR A 131 -25.12 -7.18 8.18
C TYR A 131 -25.90 -6.36 9.23
N VAL A 132 -25.19 -5.62 10.08
CA VAL A 132 -25.79 -4.84 11.17
C VAL A 132 -26.04 -3.41 10.74
N TYR A 133 -25.12 -2.84 9.93
CA TYR A 133 -25.15 -1.44 9.55
C TYR A 133 -25.17 -1.26 8.03
N THR A 134 -25.76 -0.15 7.58
CA THR A 134 -25.65 0.26 6.18
C THR A 134 -24.20 0.67 5.84
N PRO A 135 -23.79 0.58 4.56
CA PRO A 135 -22.45 1.03 4.14
C PRO A 135 -22.12 2.46 4.56
N GLY A 136 -23.11 3.37 4.55
CA GLY A 136 -22.97 4.75 5.02
C GLY A 136 -22.61 4.81 6.51
N ASN A 137 -23.33 4.06 7.35
CA ASN A 137 -23.07 4.00 8.79
C ASN A 137 -21.69 3.44 9.10
N ILE A 138 -21.25 2.40 8.37
CA ILE A 138 -19.90 1.84 8.52
C ILE A 138 -18.85 2.93 8.21
N LEU A 139 -19.04 3.68 7.14
CA LEU A 139 -18.14 4.79 6.78
C LEU A 139 -18.14 5.90 7.84
N PHE A 140 -19.28 6.19 8.48
CA PHE A 140 -19.34 7.16 9.59
C PHE A 140 -18.58 6.68 10.82
N TRP A 141 -18.63 5.39 11.16
CA TRP A 141 -17.81 4.83 12.25
C TRP A 141 -16.32 4.93 11.95
N ILE A 142 -15.89 4.64 10.73
CA ILE A 142 -14.50 4.79 10.32
C ILE A 142 -14.10 6.26 10.30
N ALA A 143 -15.00 7.17 9.87
CA ALA A 143 -14.77 8.61 9.91
C ALA A 143 -14.57 9.11 11.35
N LEU A 144 -15.36 8.60 12.30
CA LEU A 144 -15.22 8.94 13.71
C LEU A 144 -13.82 8.56 14.24
N ILE A 145 -13.29 7.39 13.87
CA ILE A 145 -11.92 6.98 14.25
C ILE A 145 -10.90 7.99 13.69
N ALA A 146 -11.06 8.41 12.42
CA ALA A 146 -10.18 9.39 11.80
C ALA A 146 -10.27 10.77 12.54
N LEU A 147 -11.45 11.22 12.88
CA LEU A 147 -11.67 12.47 13.61
C LEU A 147 -11.09 12.42 15.03
N LEU A 148 -11.30 11.31 15.75
CA LEU A 148 -10.74 11.11 17.09
C LEU A 148 -9.20 11.06 17.06
N SER A 149 -8.61 10.50 16.02
CA SER A 149 -7.15 10.55 15.86
C SER A 149 -6.64 11.99 15.70
N GLY A 150 -7.39 12.86 15.01
CA GLY A 150 -7.11 14.30 14.94
C GLY A 150 -7.12 14.98 16.30
N VAL A 151 -8.10 14.63 17.16
CA VAL A 151 -8.16 15.12 18.55
C VAL A 151 -6.98 14.61 19.38
N TYR A 152 -6.60 13.35 19.19
CA TYR A 152 -5.44 12.74 19.86
C TYR A 152 -4.14 13.47 19.46
N PHE A 153 -3.92 13.76 18.18
CA PHE A 153 -2.76 14.49 17.71
C PHE A 153 -2.67 15.91 18.30
N ARG A 154 -3.82 16.55 18.63
CA ARG A 154 -3.82 17.84 19.30
C ARG A 154 -3.16 17.81 20.69
N ARG A 155 -3.21 16.68 21.38
CA ARG A 155 -2.59 16.50 22.70
C ARG A 155 -1.12 16.03 22.62
N GLY A 156 -0.69 15.53 21.47
CA GLY A 156 0.66 15.00 21.24
C GLY A 156 1.71 16.13 21.22
N LYS A 157 2.82 15.91 21.91
CA LYS A 157 4.01 16.77 21.81
C LYS A 157 4.94 16.18 20.74
N PHE A 158 4.98 16.79 19.58
CA PHE A 158 5.93 16.42 18.53
C PHE A 158 7.22 17.22 18.70
N PRO A 159 8.40 16.57 18.63
CA PRO A 159 9.67 17.28 18.76
C PRO A 159 9.81 18.32 17.63
N LYS A 160 10.15 19.55 18.01
CA LYS A 160 10.62 20.57 17.06
C LYS A 160 11.98 20.11 16.58
N THR A 161 12.05 19.49 15.41
CA THR A 161 13.23 18.77 14.96
C THR A 161 14.26 19.72 14.35
N PRO A 162 15.42 19.95 14.99
CA PRO A 162 16.56 20.65 14.36
C PRO A 162 17.11 19.90 13.15
N ALA A 163 17.00 18.57 13.14
CA ALA A 163 17.39 17.70 12.03
C ALA A 163 16.66 18.02 10.69
N VAL A 164 15.47 18.60 10.76
CA VAL A 164 14.70 19.01 9.57
C VAL A 164 15.39 20.18 8.83
N GLN A 165 16.09 21.06 9.53
CA GLN A 165 16.82 22.16 8.88
C GLN A 165 18.04 21.65 8.09
N ASN A 166 18.73 20.64 8.61
CA ASN A 166 19.87 20.03 7.91
C ASN A 166 19.41 19.18 6.73
N LEU A 167 18.28 18.44 6.88
CA LEU A 167 17.64 17.71 5.79
C LEU A 167 17.13 18.65 4.69
N ARG A 168 16.61 19.85 5.06
CA ARG A 168 16.23 20.88 4.07
C ARG A 168 17.42 21.40 3.27
N ALA A 169 18.58 21.52 3.87
CA ALA A 169 19.82 21.91 3.17
C ALA A 169 20.28 20.79 2.20
N GLU A 170 20.06 19.51 2.57
CA GLU A 170 20.36 18.36 1.72
C GLU A 170 19.29 18.13 0.64
N GLU A 171 18.00 18.35 0.93
CA GLU A 171 16.91 18.31 -0.07
C GLU A 171 17.06 19.37 -1.17
N ARG A 172 17.66 20.51 -0.85
CA ARG A 172 18.03 21.53 -1.85
C ARG A 172 19.23 21.12 -2.72
N ARG A 173 19.98 20.09 -2.33
CA ARG A 173 20.92 19.47 -3.26
C ARG A 173 20.15 18.83 -4.40
N SER A 174 19.82 19.69 -5.29
CA SER A 174 19.43 19.56 -6.70
C SER A 174 18.71 18.26 -7.07
N LEU A 175 17.52 18.39 -7.64
CA LEU A 175 16.87 17.38 -8.51
C LEU A 175 17.87 16.71 -9.48
N LYS A 176 18.96 17.38 -9.84
CA LYS A 176 20.08 16.83 -10.62
C LYS A 176 20.83 15.71 -9.87
N SER A 177 21.02 15.77 -8.54
CA SER A 177 21.69 14.68 -7.82
C SER A 177 20.79 13.46 -7.72
N VAL A 178 19.50 13.64 -7.47
CA VAL A 178 18.51 12.55 -7.44
C VAL A 178 18.38 11.91 -8.84
N ALA A 179 18.32 12.70 -9.90
CA ALA A 179 18.31 12.20 -11.26
C ALA A 179 19.61 11.43 -11.60
N ARG A 180 20.75 11.88 -11.08
CA ARG A 180 22.03 11.19 -11.23
C ARG A 180 22.05 9.84 -10.51
N ASP A 181 21.47 9.74 -9.31
CA ASP A 181 21.39 8.49 -8.55
C ASP A 181 20.50 7.47 -9.27
N PHE A 182 19.44 7.93 -9.98
CA PHE A 182 18.62 7.11 -10.86
C PHE A 182 19.29 6.72 -12.19
N GLN A 183 20.45 7.28 -12.53
CA GLN A 183 21.23 6.80 -13.68
C GLN A 183 21.92 5.45 -13.40
N SER A 184 21.99 5.01 -12.15
CA SER A 184 22.49 3.67 -11.86
C SER A 184 21.45 2.61 -12.26
N PRO A 185 21.81 1.61 -13.06
CA PRO A 185 20.89 0.53 -13.46
C PRO A 185 20.24 -0.16 -12.25
N GLY A 186 20.99 -0.31 -11.16
CA GLY A 186 20.48 -0.91 -9.93
C GLY A 186 19.35 -0.12 -9.29
N ALA A 187 19.40 1.22 -9.27
CA ALA A 187 18.33 2.03 -8.71
C ALA A 187 17.03 1.89 -9.51
N VAL A 188 17.12 1.86 -10.84
CA VAL A 188 15.96 1.65 -11.72
C VAL A 188 15.37 0.26 -11.49
N LEU A 189 16.20 -0.78 -11.41
CA LEU A 189 15.74 -2.15 -11.15
C LEU A 189 15.01 -2.27 -9.80
N PHE A 190 15.53 -1.64 -8.75
CA PHE A 190 14.86 -1.60 -7.44
C PHE A 190 13.55 -0.80 -7.49
N GLY A 191 13.52 0.34 -8.19
CA GLY A 191 12.31 1.12 -8.40
C GLY A 191 11.22 0.31 -9.09
N LEU A 192 11.56 -0.37 -10.20
CA LEU A 192 10.65 -1.25 -10.91
C LEU A 192 10.18 -2.44 -10.04
N LEU A 193 11.08 -3.04 -9.25
CA LEU A 193 10.73 -4.12 -8.35
C LEU A 193 9.66 -3.66 -7.34
N LEU A 194 9.85 -2.51 -6.71
CA LEU A 194 8.87 -1.97 -5.77
C LEU A 194 7.58 -1.54 -6.46
N PHE A 195 7.66 -1.04 -7.71
CA PHE A 195 6.47 -0.74 -8.52
C PHE A 195 5.58 -2.00 -8.68
N PHE A 196 6.16 -3.11 -9.12
CA PHE A 196 5.40 -4.36 -9.28
C PHE A 196 4.96 -4.94 -7.94
N GLN A 197 5.80 -4.91 -6.92
CA GLN A 197 5.45 -5.46 -5.60
C GLN A 197 4.26 -4.72 -4.97
N PHE A 198 4.31 -3.39 -4.91
CA PHE A 198 3.22 -2.58 -4.38
C PHE A 198 1.97 -2.63 -5.28
N GLY A 199 2.19 -2.74 -6.60
CA GLY A 199 1.11 -2.97 -7.55
C GLY A 199 0.38 -4.29 -7.28
N ASN A 200 1.10 -5.37 -7.03
CA ASN A 200 0.53 -6.67 -6.69
C ASN A 200 -0.25 -6.63 -5.38
N GLU A 201 0.34 -6.03 -4.32
CA GLU A 201 -0.33 -5.87 -3.03
C GLU A 201 -1.60 -5.01 -3.17
N GLY A 202 -1.52 -3.89 -3.90
CA GLY A 202 -2.64 -2.98 -4.12
C GLY A 202 -3.77 -3.60 -4.97
N ALA A 203 -3.41 -4.30 -6.04
CA ALA A 203 -4.37 -4.99 -6.89
C ALA A 203 -5.09 -6.09 -6.12
N LEU A 204 -4.33 -6.93 -5.40
CA LEU A 204 -4.92 -8.01 -4.62
C LEU A 204 -5.82 -7.46 -3.51
N ALA A 205 -5.30 -6.61 -2.63
CA ALA A 205 -6.07 -6.06 -1.51
C ALA A 205 -7.32 -5.28 -1.96
N GLY A 206 -7.24 -4.61 -3.11
CA GLY A 206 -8.35 -3.85 -3.66
C GLY A 206 -9.44 -4.71 -4.31
N TRP A 207 -9.07 -5.77 -5.02
CA TRP A 207 -9.98 -6.55 -5.86
C TRP A 207 -10.36 -7.91 -5.28
N LEU A 208 -9.60 -8.43 -4.28
CA LEU A 208 -9.85 -9.75 -3.70
C LEU A 208 -11.30 -9.96 -3.26
N PRO A 209 -11.95 -9.05 -2.50
CA PRO A 209 -13.32 -9.29 -2.08
C PRO A 209 -14.29 -9.38 -3.25
N LEU A 210 -14.10 -8.55 -4.28
CA LEU A 210 -14.95 -8.55 -5.46
C LEU A 210 -14.77 -9.84 -6.28
N LEU A 211 -13.52 -10.30 -6.43
CA LEU A 211 -13.18 -11.57 -7.05
C LEU A 211 -13.90 -12.74 -6.36
N LEU A 212 -13.82 -12.80 -5.02
CA LEU A 212 -14.40 -13.87 -4.23
C LEU A 212 -15.93 -13.90 -4.33
N VAL A 213 -16.57 -12.73 -4.23
CA VAL A 213 -18.03 -12.63 -4.35
C VAL A 213 -18.50 -13.07 -5.74
N GLN A 214 -17.84 -12.59 -6.80
CA GLN A 214 -18.29 -12.89 -8.17
C GLN A 214 -17.93 -14.28 -8.67
N ARG A 215 -16.75 -14.77 -8.30
CA ARG A 215 -16.25 -16.04 -8.81
C ARG A 215 -16.69 -17.24 -7.98
N LEU A 216 -16.67 -17.10 -6.64
CA LEU A 216 -17.00 -18.19 -5.72
C LEU A 216 -18.42 -18.08 -5.17
N GLY A 217 -19.16 -17.01 -5.47
CA GLY A 217 -20.52 -16.79 -4.95
C GLY A 217 -20.58 -16.64 -3.42
N VAL A 218 -19.45 -16.32 -2.76
CA VAL A 218 -19.45 -16.14 -1.30
C VAL A 218 -20.12 -14.84 -0.90
N SER A 219 -20.60 -14.78 0.34
CA SER A 219 -21.17 -13.54 0.86
C SER A 219 -20.13 -12.44 0.94
N PRO A 220 -20.52 -11.16 0.79
CA PRO A 220 -19.59 -10.04 0.94
C PRO A 220 -18.87 -10.02 2.30
N SER A 221 -19.55 -10.41 3.38
CA SER A 221 -18.93 -10.54 4.70
C SER A 221 -17.84 -11.63 4.70
N THR A 222 -18.10 -12.81 4.13
CA THR A 222 -17.10 -13.88 3.99
C THR A 222 -15.89 -13.40 3.20
N ALA A 223 -16.10 -12.69 2.10
CA ALA A 223 -15.01 -12.11 1.29
C ALA A 223 -14.17 -11.12 2.08
N LEU A 224 -14.77 -10.34 2.97
CA LEU A 224 -14.07 -9.40 3.84
C LEU A 224 -13.31 -10.11 4.97
N TRP A 225 -13.81 -11.23 5.50
CA TRP A 225 -13.05 -12.07 6.45
C TRP A 225 -11.80 -12.66 5.79
N ILE A 226 -11.89 -13.11 4.54
CA ILE A 226 -10.73 -13.61 3.77
C ILE A 226 -9.76 -12.45 3.46
N LEU A 227 -10.24 -11.23 3.22
CA LEU A 227 -9.37 -10.06 3.11
C LEU A 227 -8.68 -9.73 4.44
N ALA A 228 -9.37 -9.88 5.57
CA ALA A 228 -8.76 -9.72 6.91
C ALA A 228 -7.66 -10.77 7.14
N GLU A 229 -7.88 -12.00 6.71
CA GLU A 229 -6.88 -13.07 6.73
C GLU A 229 -5.62 -12.69 5.92
N TYR A 230 -5.77 -12.11 4.73
CA TYR A 230 -4.65 -11.59 3.95
C TYR A 230 -3.80 -10.59 4.74
N TRP A 231 -4.44 -9.61 5.37
CA TRP A 231 -3.75 -8.62 6.19
C TRP A 231 -3.11 -9.24 7.44
N PHE A 232 -3.76 -10.22 8.05
CA PHE A 232 -3.22 -10.96 9.19
C PHE A 232 -1.91 -11.65 8.82
N PHE A 233 -1.88 -12.44 7.75
CA PHE A 233 -0.68 -13.13 7.31
C PHE A 233 0.41 -12.19 6.82
N LEU A 234 0.05 -11.04 6.27
CA LEU A 234 1.00 -10.00 5.90
C LEU A 234 1.69 -9.40 7.16
N VAL A 235 0.94 -9.12 8.23
CA VAL A 235 1.50 -8.61 9.49
C VAL A 235 2.36 -9.66 10.18
N VAL A 236 1.82 -10.86 10.35
CA VAL A 236 2.55 -11.99 10.99
C VAL A 236 3.79 -12.34 10.18
N GLY A 237 3.67 -12.43 8.87
CA GLY A 237 4.80 -12.73 7.97
C GLY A 237 5.93 -11.69 8.08
N ARG A 238 5.61 -10.40 8.25
CA ARG A 238 6.63 -9.35 8.50
C ARG A 238 7.34 -9.53 9.85
N GLY A 239 6.59 -9.90 10.90
CA GLY A 239 7.18 -10.22 12.19
C GLY A 239 8.09 -11.46 12.14
N VAL A 240 7.63 -12.51 11.46
CA VAL A 240 8.40 -13.74 11.24
C VAL A 240 9.66 -13.45 10.41
N ALA A 241 9.56 -12.63 9.36
CA ALA A 241 10.71 -12.22 8.56
C ALA A 241 11.80 -11.59 9.44
N GLN A 242 11.42 -10.67 10.30
CA GLN A 242 12.36 -10.00 11.20
C GLN A 242 13.03 -10.97 12.19
N ALA A 243 12.29 -11.95 12.70
CA ALA A 243 12.82 -12.98 13.58
C ALA A 243 13.74 -13.98 12.86
N LEU A 244 13.50 -14.24 11.57
CA LEU A 244 14.29 -15.19 10.77
C LEU A 244 15.55 -14.58 10.14
N LEU A 245 15.58 -13.26 9.94
CA LEU A 245 16.71 -12.54 9.32
C LEU A 245 18.09 -12.86 9.92
N PRO A 246 18.25 -13.01 11.26
CA PRO A 246 19.55 -13.39 11.84
C PRO A 246 19.98 -14.83 11.55
N ARG A 247 19.02 -15.72 11.20
CA ARG A 247 19.23 -17.18 11.11
C ARG A 247 19.25 -17.71 9.68
N VAL A 248 18.60 -17.00 8.76
CA VAL A 248 18.40 -17.45 7.37
C VAL A 248 18.92 -16.39 6.41
N SER A 249 19.61 -16.82 5.36
CA SER A 249 20.14 -15.87 4.37
C SER A 249 19.00 -15.14 3.64
N HIS A 250 19.16 -13.83 3.41
CA HIS A 250 18.23 -12.97 2.69
C HIS A 250 17.78 -13.56 1.35
N ARG A 251 18.71 -14.19 0.63
CA ARG A 251 18.40 -14.80 -0.67
C ARG A 251 17.41 -15.95 -0.53
N ARG A 252 17.58 -16.81 0.47
CA ARG A 252 16.65 -17.93 0.71
C ARG A 252 15.27 -17.42 1.12
N LEU A 253 15.21 -16.44 2.03
CA LEU A 253 13.96 -15.84 2.46
C LEU A 253 13.22 -15.20 1.28
N LEU A 254 13.89 -14.45 0.42
CA LEU A 254 13.29 -13.85 -0.77
C LEU A 254 12.77 -14.90 -1.75
N LEU A 255 13.54 -15.98 -2.01
CA LEU A 255 13.11 -17.06 -2.90
C LEU A 255 11.88 -17.78 -2.36
N VAL A 256 11.89 -18.14 -1.07
CA VAL A 256 10.74 -18.79 -0.42
C VAL A 256 9.50 -17.88 -0.46
N SER A 257 9.67 -16.59 -0.20
CA SER A 257 8.58 -15.60 -0.26
C SER A 257 7.98 -15.49 -1.67
N LEU A 258 8.81 -15.41 -2.68
CA LEU A 258 8.34 -15.33 -4.07
C LEU A 258 7.66 -16.62 -4.51
N LEU A 259 8.21 -17.79 -4.15
CA LEU A 259 7.59 -19.09 -4.43
C LEU A 259 6.23 -19.20 -3.73
N SER A 260 6.16 -18.83 -2.44
CA SER A 260 4.91 -18.79 -1.68
C SER A 260 3.88 -17.89 -2.36
N ALA A 261 4.26 -16.65 -2.71
CA ALA A 261 3.37 -15.70 -3.39
C ALA A 261 2.90 -16.24 -4.75
N THR A 262 3.79 -16.83 -5.55
CA THR A 262 3.46 -17.42 -6.86
C THR A 262 2.49 -18.58 -6.72
N VAL A 263 2.75 -19.51 -5.79
CA VAL A 263 1.85 -20.63 -5.51
C VAL A 263 0.49 -20.12 -5.06
N GLY A 264 0.44 -19.16 -4.15
CA GLY A 264 -0.80 -18.56 -3.70
C GLY A 264 -1.58 -17.87 -4.82
N CYS A 265 -0.92 -17.10 -5.69
CA CYS A 265 -1.54 -16.50 -6.87
C CYS A 265 -2.09 -17.54 -7.84
N LEU A 266 -1.37 -18.65 -8.07
CA LEU A 266 -1.83 -19.76 -8.91
C LEU A 266 -3.06 -20.46 -8.31
N ILE A 267 -3.02 -20.79 -7.01
CA ILE A 267 -4.16 -21.39 -6.34
C ILE A 267 -5.36 -20.45 -6.42
N LEU A 268 -5.19 -19.15 -6.13
CA LEU A 268 -6.30 -18.18 -6.19
C LEU A 268 -6.83 -17.99 -7.61
N ALA A 269 -5.95 -18.08 -8.63
CA ALA A 269 -6.36 -18.02 -10.03
C ALA A 269 -7.18 -19.24 -10.49
N THR A 270 -6.98 -20.41 -9.89
CA THR A 270 -7.59 -21.68 -10.32
C THR A 270 -8.68 -22.21 -9.39
N THR A 271 -8.70 -21.80 -8.12
CA THR A 271 -9.65 -22.31 -7.13
C THR A 271 -11.09 -22.00 -7.49
N VAL A 272 -11.96 -22.96 -7.15
CA VAL A 272 -13.42 -22.85 -7.30
C VAL A 272 -14.17 -22.99 -5.97
N ASN A 273 -13.45 -23.01 -4.86
CA ASN A 273 -14.04 -23.17 -3.52
C ASN A 273 -13.35 -22.25 -2.48
N VAL A 274 -14.05 -22.06 -1.36
CA VAL A 274 -13.62 -21.16 -0.27
C VAL A 274 -12.33 -21.66 0.38
N PHE A 275 -12.18 -22.97 0.59
CA PHE A 275 -10.99 -23.54 1.21
C PHE A 275 -9.72 -23.23 0.39
N GLY A 276 -9.81 -23.43 -0.93
CA GLY A 276 -8.72 -23.07 -1.83
C GLY A 276 -8.40 -21.56 -1.79
N ALA A 277 -9.41 -20.69 -1.66
CA ALA A 277 -9.20 -19.25 -1.53
C ALA A 277 -8.48 -18.88 -0.22
N VAL A 278 -8.89 -19.47 0.92
CA VAL A 278 -8.24 -19.31 2.21
C VAL A 278 -6.77 -19.75 2.15
N MET A 279 -6.51 -20.96 1.62
CA MET A 279 -5.14 -21.44 1.46
C MET A 279 -4.31 -20.56 0.54
N ALA A 280 -4.89 -20.09 -0.56
CA ALA A 280 -4.21 -19.19 -1.49
C ALA A 280 -3.83 -17.86 -0.81
N VAL A 281 -4.74 -17.29 -0.05
CA VAL A 281 -4.53 -16.01 0.68
C VAL A 281 -3.47 -16.16 1.75
N PHE A 282 -3.41 -17.29 2.46
CA PHE A 282 -2.31 -17.64 3.36
C PHE A 282 -0.95 -17.57 2.65
N PHE A 283 -0.81 -18.23 1.49
CA PHE A 283 0.44 -18.26 0.75
C PHE A 283 0.80 -16.89 0.16
N VAL A 284 -0.17 -16.14 -0.37
CA VAL A 284 0.09 -14.80 -0.93
C VAL A 284 0.42 -13.80 0.18
N GLY A 285 -0.34 -13.77 1.27
CA GLY A 285 -0.14 -12.84 2.38
C GLY A 285 1.22 -13.04 3.05
N SER A 286 1.57 -14.28 3.38
CA SER A 286 2.88 -14.61 3.94
C SER A 286 4.03 -14.39 2.94
N GLY A 287 3.82 -14.65 1.65
CA GLY A 287 4.80 -14.41 0.60
C GLY A 287 5.08 -12.92 0.38
N PHE A 288 4.07 -12.11 0.19
CA PHE A 288 4.25 -10.66 0.00
C PHE A 288 4.82 -9.97 1.23
N ALA A 289 4.53 -10.46 2.43
CA ALA A 289 4.99 -9.87 3.67
C ALA A 289 6.50 -9.64 3.75
N MET A 290 7.29 -10.60 3.25
CA MET A 290 8.74 -10.60 3.39
C MET A 290 9.47 -9.84 2.29
N ILE A 291 8.87 -9.65 1.11
CA ILE A 291 9.56 -9.09 -0.06
C ILE A 291 9.99 -7.65 0.21
N TYR A 292 9.05 -6.81 0.67
CA TYR A 292 9.31 -5.39 0.89
C TYR A 292 10.44 -5.11 1.92
N PRO A 293 10.42 -5.65 3.15
CA PRO A 293 11.48 -5.39 4.13
C PRO A 293 12.85 -5.91 3.66
N LEU A 294 12.89 -7.07 3.01
CA LEU A 294 14.15 -7.65 2.51
C LEU A 294 14.75 -6.85 1.35
N VAL A 295 13.89 -6.30 0.48
CA VAL A 295 14.33 -5.45 -0.63
C VAL A 295 14.83 -4.11 -0.12
N THR A 296 14.13 -3.48 0.82
CA THR A 296 14.54 -2.19 1.39
C THR A 296 15.86 -2.30 2.15
N GLU A 297 16.09 -3.37 2.89
CA GLU A 297 17.39 -3.63 3.52
C GLU A 297 18.50 -3.80 2.48
N LYS A 298 18.23 -4.50 1.37
CA LYS A 298 19.20 -4.67 0.28
C LYS A 298 19.53 -3.35 -0.42
N ILE A 299 18.53 -2.48 -0.61
CA ILE A 299 18.72 -1.12 -1.10
C ILE A 299 19.64 -0.34 -0.15
N GLY A 300 19.36 -0.40 1.16
CA GLY A 300 20.16 0.30 2.17
C GLY A 300 21.61 -0.18 2.25
N LYS A 301 21.86 -1.48 2.09
CA LYS A 301 23.23 -2.03 2.05
C LYS A 301 24.01 -1.65 0.79
N ARG A 302 23.33 -1.48 -0.33
CA ARG A 302 23.96 -1.19 -1.61
C ARG A 302 24.24 0.29 -1.82
N PHE A 303 23.29 1.13 -1.48
CA PHE A 303 23.38 2.57 -1.60
C PHE A 303 23.71 3.14 -0.21
N HIS A 304 24.99 3.24 0.10
CA HIS A 304 25.54 3.65 1.41
C HIS A 304 25.04 5.04 1.89
N TYR A 305 24.37 5.78 1.04
CA TYR A 305 23.80 7.08 1.34
C TYR A 305 22.28 6.99 1.35
N TYR A 306 21.71 6.96 2.55
CA TYR A 306 20.29 7.23 2.76
C TYR A 306 20.00 8.70 2.44
N HIS A 307 20.09 9.03 1.16
CA HIS A 307 19.66 10.36 0.73
C HIS A 307 18.12 10.35 0.69
N PRO A 308 17.43 11.22 1.46
CA PRO A 308 15.97 11.26 1.48
C PRO A 308 15.35 11.37 0.08
N GLY A 309 15.99 12.10 -0.82
CA GLY A 309 15.57 12.23 -2.21
C GLY A 309 15.62 10.93 -3.01
N PHE A 310 16.62 10.09 -2.79
CA PHE A 310 16.73 8.78 -3.45
C PHE A 310 15.62 7.82 -3.01
N TYR A 311 15.40 7.75 -1.68
CA TYR A 311 14.29 6.95 -1.14
C TYR A 311 12.93 7.45 -1.61
N ASN A 312 12.68 8.75 -1.55
CA ASN A 312 11.45 9.35 -2.04
C ASN A 312 11.23 9.06 -3.54
N GLY A 313 12.28 9.03 -4.34
CA GLY A 313 12.22 8.64 -5.74
C GLY A 313 11.79 7.18 -5.92
N ILE A 314 12.44 6.23 -5.26
CA ILE A 314 12.12 4.80 -5.32
C ILE A 314 10.69 4.54 -4.80
N PHE A 315 10.29 5.18 -3.69
CA PHE A 315 8.92 5.07 -3.17
C PHE A 315 7.87 5.72 -4.06
N SER A 316 8.23 6.70 -4.86
CA SER A 316 7.32 7.24 -5.88
C SER A 316 6.96 6.19 -6.93
N PHE A 317 7.92 5.33 -7.32
CA PHE A 317 7.63 4.17 -8.17
C PHE A 317 6.71 3.16 -7.46
N ALA A 318 6.97 2.85 -6.19
CA ALA A 318 6.12 1.98 -5.39
C ALA A 318 4.67 2.50 -5.33
N ASN A 319 4.50 3.79 -5.02
CA ASN A 319 3.18 4.43 -4.96
C ASN A 319 2.49 4.44 -6.33
N ALA A 320 3.25 4.68 -7.42
CA ALA A 320 2.69 4.61 -8.77
C ALA A 320 2.17 3.19 -9.08
N GLY A 321 2.91 2.15 -8.71
CA GLY A 321 2.47 0.75 -8.82
C GLY A 321 1.20 0.48 -8.04
N ALA A 322 1.15 0.90 -6.76
CA ALA A 322 -0.01 0.72 -5.90
C ALA A 322 -1.30 1.38 -6.41
N VAL A 323 -1.19 2.39 -7.27
CA VAL A 323 -2.33 3.09 -7.88
C VAL A 323 -2.66 2.51 -9.26
N LEU A 324 -1.64 2.38 -10.12
CA LEU A 324 -1.83 2.01 -11.52
C LEU A 324 -2.25 0.54 -11.67
N ALA A 325 -1.75 -0.37 -10.83
CA ALA A 325 -2.09 -1.77 -10.93
C ALA A 325 -3.58 -2.03 -10.65
N PRO A 326 -4.18 -1.63 -9.51
CA PRO A 326 -5.60 -1.83 -9.28
C PRO A 326 -6.48 -1.06 -10.28
N PHE A 327 -6.04 0.10 -10.78
CA PHE A 327 -6.70 0.79 -11.87
C PHE A 327 -6.72 -0.05 -13.15
N SER A 328 -5.57 -0.58 -13.57
CA SER A 328 -5.43 -1.40 -14.78
C SER A 328 -6.24 -2.70 -14.70
N VAL A 329 -6.35 -3.29 -13.51
CA VAL A 329 -7.21 -4.46 -13.29
C VAL A 329 -8.65 -4.16 -13.70
N GLY A 330 -9.16 -2.94 -13.48
CA GLY A 330 -10.50 -2.54 -13.91
C GLY A 330 -10.73 -2.68 -15.41
N TYR A 331 -9.75 -2.37 -16.23
CA TYR A 331 -9.82 -2.56 -17.69
C TYR A 331 -9.63 -4.02 -18.08
N LEU A 332 -8.69 -4.72 -17.46
CA LEU A 332 -8.45 -6.13 -17.74
C LEU A 332 -9.70 -6.98 -17.43
N THR A 333 -10.36 -6.71 -16.31
CA THR A 333 -11.58 -7.43 -15.92
C THR A 333 -12.78 -7.10 -16.80
N ASP A 334 -12.84 -5.90 -17.34
CA ASP A 334 -13.90 -5.52 -18.28
C ASP A 334 -13.78 -6.30 -19.61
N TRP A 335 -12.56 -6.63 -20.04
CA TRP A 335 -12.31 -7.38 -21.27
C TRP A 335 -12.33 -8.90 -21.07
N LEU A 336 -11.72 -9.39 -20.01
CA LEU A 336 -11.42 -10.81 -19.79
C LEU A 336 -12.26 -11.44 -18.68
N GLY A 337 -13.15 -10.66 -18.05
CA GLY A 337 -13.93 -11.09 -16.90
C GLY A 337 -13.17 -11.05 -15.58
N ILE A 338 -13.88 -11.33 -14.48
CA ILE A 338 -13.38 -11.18 -13.11
C ILE A 338 -12.14 -12.03 -12.80
N SER A 339 -11.97 -13.15 -13.48
CA SER A 339 -10.80 -14.03 -13.30
C SER A 339 -9.49 -13.35 -13.70
N ALA A 340 -9.56 -12.31 -14.54
CA ALA A 340 -8.41 -11.50 -14.94
C ALA A 340 -7.77 -10.71 -13.78
N VAL A 341 -8.47 -10.52 -12.66
CA VAL A 341 -7.93 -9.91 -11.44
C VAL A 341 -6.62 -10.55 -11.03
N MET A 342 -6.49 -11.88 -11.20
CA MET A 342 -5.29 -12.60 -10.79
C MET A 342 -4.15 -12.59 -11.81
N LEU A 343 -4.40 -12.17 -13.06
CA LEU A 343 -3.34 -12.09 -14.08
C LEU A 343 -2.26 -11.09 -13.67
N LEU A 344 -2.67 -9.92 -13.18
CA LEU A 344 -1.72 -8.85 -12.85
C LEU A 344 -0.84 -9.20 -11.64
N PRO A 345 -1.37 -9.67 -10.48
CA PRO A 345 -0.53 -10.14 -9.38
C PRO A 345 0.37 -11.32 -9.73
N LEU A 346 -0.10 -12.26 -10.56
CA LEU A 346 0.69 -13.41 -10.99
C LEU A 346 1.87 -12.96 -11.88
N LEU A 347 1.58 -12.22 -12.96
CA LEU A 347 2.61 -11.70 -13.86
C LEU A 347 3.55 -10.74 -13.15
N GLY A 348 3.01 -9.89 -12.28
CA GLY A 348 3.81 -8.97 -11.47
C GLY A 348 4.75 -9.70 -10.51
N THR A 349 4.30 -10.80 -9.89
CA THR A 349 5.16 -11.62 -9.01
C THR A 349 6.28 -12.31 -9.81
N LEU A 350 5.98 -12.84 -10.99
CA LEU A 350 6.98 -13.38 -11.90
C LEU A 350 7.99 -12.30 -12.35
N THR A 351 7.49 -11.08 -12.63
CA THR A 351 8.36 -9.95 -12.97
C THR A 351 9.28 -9.56 -11.81
N VAL A 352 8.78 -9.56 -10.57
CA VAL A 352 9.60 -9.34 -9.36
C VAL A 352 10.70 -10.39 -9.26
N PHE A 353 10.41 -11.67 -9.59
CA PHE A 353 11.41 -12.73 -9.61
C PHE A 353 12.51 -12.44 -10.64
N VAL A 354 12.13 -12.06 -11.87
CA VAL A 354 13.08 -11.70 -12.94
C VAL A 354 13.94 -10.49 -12.52
N LEU A 355 13.32 -9.44 -11.97
CA LEU A 355 14.03 -8.25 -11.52
C LEU A 355 15.03 -8.55 -10.40
N LEU A 356 14.70 -9.45 -9.46
CA LEU A 356 15.65 -9.90 -8.44
C LEU A 356 16.84 -10.68 -9.04
N ALA A 357 16.61 -11.50 -10.06
CA ALA A 357 17.67 -12.17 -10.79
C ALA A 357 18.58 -11.16 -11.50
N MET A 358 17.99 -10.16 -12.17
CA MET A 358 18.74 -9.08 -12.83
C MET A 358 19.57 -8.24 -11.83
N ILE A 359 19.02 -7.89 -10.68
CA ILE A 359 19.74 -7.18 -9.61
C ILE A 359 20.90 -8.01 -9.09
N SER A 360 20.73 -9.33 -8.98
CA SER A 360 21.80 -10.24 -8.54
C SER A 360 22.92 -10.34 -9.57
N LEU A 361 22.57 -10.38 -10.86
CA LEU A 361 23.53 -10.40 -11.95
C LEU A 361 24.31 -9.07 -12.03
N GLU A 362 23.61 -7.96 -12.02
CA GLU A 362 24.20 -6.63 -12.08
C GLU A 362 25.15 -6.39 -10.89
N SER A 363 24.80 -6.86 -9.68
CA SER A 363 25.68 -6.74 -8.51
C SER A 363 26.99 -7.52 -8.67
N ARG A 364 26.96 -8.68 -9.34
CA ARG A 364 28.17 -9.46 -9.64
C ARG A 364 29.06 -8.77 -10.68
N LEU A 365 28.46 -8.17 -11.70
CA LEU A 365 29.19 -7.45 -12.75
C LEU A 365 29.86 -6.16 -12.24
N THR A 366 29.21 -5.49 -11.27
CA THR A 366 29.77 -4.27 -10.66
C THR A 366 30.83 -4.55 -9.59
N SER A 367 30.78 -5.72 -8.92
CA SER A 367 31.81 -6.13 -7.97
C SER A 367 33.07 -6.74 -8.62
N ALA A 368 33.00 -7.07 -9.90
CA ALA A 368 34.11 -7.60 -10.69
C ALA A 368 34.93 -6.50 -11.41
N LYS A 369 34.50 -5.25 -11.33
CA LYS A 369 35.22 -4.05 -11.75
C LYS A 369 35.82 -3.34 -10.53
#